data_3aba4cabfc6955f7d951f2dc5eb4da36
#
_entry.id   3aba4cabfc6955f7d951f2dc5eb4da36
#
_cell.length_a   1.000
_cell.length_b   1.000
_cell.length_c   1.000
_cell.angle_alpha   90.00
_cell.angle_beta   90.00
_cell.angle_gamma   90.00
#
_symmetry.space_group_name_H-M   'P 1'
#
loop_
_entity.id
_entity.type
_entity.pdbx_description
1 polymer ?
#
loop_
_entity_poly.entity_id
_entity_poly.type
_entity_poly.pdbx_seq_one_letter_code
_entity_poly.pdbx_strand_id
1 'polypeptide(L)'
;ILQGTYECFAEIARRKFDGSLAGTITLTAGLGGMGGAQPLAVTMNEGVALCIEVDPDRAQRRLETRYLDELADDLDDAIDRCIAAKDERRALSVGLVGNAAVVLPQLLDRDFPADIVTDQTSAHDPMSYVPADVSPDAMAEMVRTSPNELVRRARASMATHCAAMVEFMDRGAEVFDYGNSLRIEAQLGGFDRAFDYPGFLPAYIRPLFCEGKGPFRWVALSGDPADIAATDRAVLEEFPEDEALARWIKLASERVEFQGLPARICWLGYGERARLGMRFNEMVRTGEVSAPIVIGRDHLDSGSVASPYRETEDMRDGSDAIADWPLLNALLTTSSGATWVSIHHGGGVGIGRSIHSGMVCVADGTDLAAEKLQRVLTADPGTGVMRHADAGYEIAIDVARKRGVHIPMLGPQ
;
A
#
# COMPACT_ATOMS: atom_id res chain seq x y z
N ILE A 1 -1.64 -1.37 6.41
CA ILE A 1 -1.66 -0.25 5.46
C ILE A 1 -0.36 0.53 5.55
N LEU A 2 0.03 1.03 6.74
CA LEU A 2 1.22 1.87 6.93
C LEU A 2 2.50 1.24 6.35
N GLN A 3 2.74 -0.06 6.59
CA GLN A 3 3.95 -0.72 6.09
C GLN A 3 4.02 -0.72 4.55
N GLY A 4 2.93 -1.07 3.85
CA GLY A 4 2.91 -1.04 2.39
C GLY A 4 3.11 0.36 1.83
N THR A 5 2.57 1.37 2.51
CA THR A 5 2.78 2.78 2.15
C THR A 5 4.24 3.20 2.40
N TYR A 6 4.81 2.80 3.55
CA TYR A 6 6.21 3.02 3.86
C TYR A 6 7.13 2.39 2.80
N GLU A 7 6.86 1.13 2.42
CA GLU A 7 7.65 0.41 1.41
C GLU A 7 7.61 1.09 0.04
N CYS A 8 6.43 1.60 -0.34
CA CYS A 8 6.28 2.35 -1.59
C CYS A 8 7.17 3.60 -1.59
N PHE A 9 7.13 4.41 -0.53
CA PHE A 9 7.96 5.61 -0.42
C PHE A 9 9.45 5.27 -0.24
N ALA A 10 9.80 4.18 0.44
CA ALA A 10 11.18 3.71 0.53
C ALA A 10 11.73 3.30 -0.86
N GLU A 11 10.91 2.65 -1.68
CA GLU A 11 11.29 2.28 -3.04
C GLU A 11 11.42 3.50 -3.97
N ILE A 12 10.55 4.50 -3.81
CA ILE A 12 10.68 5.79 -4.50
C ILE A 12 11.99 6.48 -4.08
N ALA A 13 12.24 6.56 -2.78
CA ALA A 13 13.49 7.15 -2.25
C ALA A 13 14.72 6.46 -2.84
N ARG A 14 14.74 5.13 -2.86
CA ARG A 14 15.84 4.33 -3.38
C ARG A 14 16.09 4.57 -4.87
N ARG A 15 15.03 4.72 -5.67
CA ARG A 15 15.12 4.85 -7.14
C ARG A 15 15.34 6.25 -7.64
N LYS A 16 14.81 7.25 -6.92
CA LYS A 16 14.71 8.62 -7.42
C LYS A 16 15.43 9.65 -6.55
N PHE A 17 15.73 9.35 -5.29
CA PHE A 17 16.20 10.32 -4.30
C PHE A 17 17.35 9.78 -3.43
N ASP A 18 18.26 9.00 -3.99
CA ASP A 18 19.46 8.48 -3.33
C ASP A 18 19.23 7.77 -1.98
N GLY A 19 18.06 7.14 -1.82
CA GLY A 19 17.71 6.32 -0.66
C GLY A 19 17.04 7.05 0.49
N SER A 20 16.81 8.37 0.43
CA SER A 20 16.13 9.16 1.45
C SER A 20 15.22 10.21 0.83
N LEU A 21 14.08 10.51 1.46
CA LEU A 21 13.22 11.63 1.07
C LEU A 21 13.57 12.94 1.81
N ALA A 22 14.70 12.99 2.54
CA ALA A 22 15.12 14.19 3.25
C ALA A 22 15.37 15.37 2.29
N GLY A 23 14.65 16.47 2.49
CA GLY A 23 14.69 17.64 1.61
C GLY A 23 13.78 17.54 0.38
N THR A 24 12.78 16.63 0.41
CA THR A 24 11.72 16.55 -0.60
C THR A 24 10.35 16.83 0.00
N ILE A 25 9.41 17.30 -0.82
CA ILE A 25 8.00 17.46 -0.45
C ILE A 25 7.15 16.47 -1.23
N THR A 26 6.39 15.66 -0.52
CA THR A 26 5.31 14.82 -1.04
C THR A 26 3.98 15.54 -0.87
N LEU A 27 3.30 15.84 -1.97
CA LEU A 27 1.93 16.35 -1.98
C LEU A 27 0.96 15.18 -2.17
N THR A 28 -0.02 15.07 -1.28
CA THR A 28 -1.05 14.03 -1.39
C THR A 28 -2.40 14.53 -0.89
N ALA A 29 -3.45 13.77 -1.19
CA ALA A 29 -4.78 14.06 -0.68
C ALA A 29 -5.46 12.79 -0.12
N GLY A 30 -6.35 13.02 0.87
CA GLY A 30 -7.08 11.97 1.57
C GLY A 30 -6.37 11.47 2.83
N LEU A 31 -7.00 11.70 4.00
CA LEU A 31 -6.57 11.20 5.31
C LEU A 31 -7.55 10.16 5.89
N GLY A 32 -8.31 9.50 5.02
CA GLY A 32 -9.20 8.39 5.37
C GLY A 32 -8.46 7.13 5.82
N GLY A 33 -9.14 5.98 5.76
CA GLY A 33 -8.61 4.69 6.22
C GLY A 33 -7.28 4.31 5.57
N MET A 34 -7.16 4.50 4.26
CA MET A 34 -5.94 4.20 3.48
C MET A 34 -4.98 5.39 3.47
N GLY A 35 -5.46 6.55 3.04
CA GLY A 35 -4.64 7.75 2.87
C GLY A 35 -4.03 8.28 4.16
N GLY A 36 -4.69 8.03 5.30
CA GLY A 36 -4.16 8.42 6.61
C GLY A 36 -2.84 7.78 7.01
N ALA A 37 -2.35 6.79 6.28
CA ALA A 37 -1.02 6.23 6.49
C ALA A 37 0.10 7.03 5.80
N GLN A 38 -0.22 7.85 4.80
CA GLN A 38 0.78 8.53 3.98
C GLN A 38 1.65 9.52 4.76
N PRO A 39 1.10 10.42 5.61
CA PRO A 39 1.93 11.39 6.31
C PRO A 39 3.01 10.70 7.16
N LEU A 40 2.65 9.68 7.94
CA LEU A 40 3.61 8.94 8.76
C LEU A 40 4.61 8.15 7.89
N ALA A 41 4.17 7.53 6.80
CA ALA A 41 5.05 6.80 5.89
C ALA A 41 6.10 7.70 5.24
N VAL A 42 5.73 8.91 4.83
CA VAL A 42 6.65 9.90 4.27
C VAL A 42 7.67 10.37 5.32
N THR A 43 7.21 10.71 6.53
CA THR A 43 8.12 11.17 7.61
C THR A 43 9.02 10.05 8.13
N MET A 44 8.59 8.78 8.13
CA MET A 44 9.45 7.63 8.40
C MET A 44 10.51 7.42 7.31
N ASN A 45 10.31 7.93 6.12
CA ASN A 45 11.30 8.02 5.04
C ASN A 45 12.01 9.37 4.99
N GLU A 46 11.92 10.18 6.07
CA GLU A 46 12.64 11.45 6.27
C GLU A 46 12.12 12.62 5.42
N GLY A 47 11.01 12.46 4.69
CA GLY A 47 10.43 13.46 3.82
C GLY A 47 9.49 14.44 4.52
N VAL A 48 9.10 15.48 3.79
CA VAL A 48 8.01 16.40 4.14
C VAL A 48 6.74 15.96 3.41
N ALA A 49 5.59 15.94 4.10
CA ALA A 49 4.29 15.65 3.49
C ALA A 49 3.33 16.82 3.64
N LEU A 50 2.73 17.26 2.54
CA LEU A 50 1.52 18.10 2.56
C LEU A 50 0.32 17.23 2.21
N CYS A 51 -0.62 17.12 3.15
CA CYS A 51 -1.77 16.22 3.05
C CYS A 51 -3.07 17.01 3.05
N ILE A 52 -3.80 16.98 1.94
CA ILE A 52 -5.08 17.69 1.79
C ILE A 52 -6.22 16.75 2.22
N GLU A 53 -7.10 17.21 3.10
CA GLU A 53 -8.28 16.44 3.53
C GLU A 53 -9.51 17.35 3.57
N VAL A 54 -10.59 16.89 2.93
CA VAL A 54 -11.84 17.67 2.85
C VAL A 54 -12.65 17.61 4.16
N ASP A 55 -12.43 16.58 4.96
CA ASP A 55 -13.12 16.32 6.22
C ASP A 55 -12.21 16.72 7.41
N PRO A 56 -12.54 17.79 8.15
CA PRO A 56 -11.72 18.24 9.27
C PRO A 56 -11.61 17.21 10.40
N ASP A 57 -12.64 16.40 10.64
CA ASP A 57 -12.62 15.38 11.68
C ASP A 57 -11.62 14.25 11.35
N ARG A 58 -11.47 13.91 10.07
CA ARG A 58 -10.45 12.97 9.64
C ARG A 58 -9.05 13.53 9.83
N ALA A 59 -8.83 14.78 9.46
CA ALA A 59 -7.53 15.43 9.66
C ALA A 59 -7.17 15.49 11.14
N GLN A 60 -8.10 15.93 11.99
CA GLN A 60 -7.95 15.99 13.45
C GLN A 60 -7.63 14.61 14.05
N ARG A 61 -8.33 13.56 13.60
CA ARG A 61 -8.08 12.19 14.07
C ARG A 61 -6.66 11.72 13.74
N ARG A 62 -6.09 12.13 12.60
CA ARG A 62 -4.70 11.74 12.26
C ARG A 62 -3.68 12.46 13.12
N LEU A 63 -3.94 13.69 13.50
CA LEU A 63 -3.13 14.42 14.49
C LEU A 63 -3.18 13.71 15.86
N GLU A 64 -4.37 13.38 16.36
CA GLU A 64 -4.55 12.69 17.65
C GLU A 64 -3.90 11.32 17.71
N THR A 65 -3.94 10.56 16.60
CA THR A 65 -3.33 9.23 16.49
C THR A 65 -1.85 9.27 16.07
N ARG A 66 -1.24 10.47 15.99
CA ARG A 66 0.17 10.69 15.65
C ARG A 66 0.59 10.13 14.27
N TYR A 67 -0.36 10.08 13.34
CA TYR A 67 -0.07 9.80 11.94
C TYR A 67 0.25 11.08 11.17
N LEU A 68 -0.22 12.21 11.65
CA LEU A 68 0.03 13.56 11.15
C LEU A 68 0.69 14.37 12.27
N ASP A 69 1.69 15.19 11.94
CA ASP A 69 2.42 15.97 12.94
C ASP A 69 1.72 17.29 13.25
N GLU A 70 1.24 18.00 12.23
CA GLU A 70 0.66 19.35 12.38
C GLU A 70 -0.55 19.56 11.46
N LEU A 71 -1.44 20.49 11.85
CA LEU A 71 -2.48 21.06 10.99
C LEU A 71 -2.16 22.51 10.69
N ALA A 72 -2.26 22.91 9.42
CA ALA A 72 -2.11 24.29 8.99
C ALA A 72 -3.43 25.05 9.13
N ASP A 73 -3.32 26.35 9.43
CA ASP A 73 -4.46 27.24 9.55
C ASP A 73 -5.08 27.58 8.18
N ASP A 74 -4.21 27.73 7.17
CA ASP A 74 -4.59 28.02 5.79
C ASP A 74 -3.54 27.53 4.80
N LEU A 75 -3.75 27.80 3.50
CA LEU A 75 -2.86 27.35 2.43
C LEU A 75 -1.47 28.00 2.49
N ASP A 76 -1.40 29.28 2.84
CA ASP A 76 -0.12 30.00 2.89
C ASP A 76 0.74 29.50 4.07
N ASP A 77 0.12 29.28 5.25
CA ASP A 77 0.77 28.65 6.41
C ASP A 77 1.25 27.21 6.08
N ALA A 78 0.44 26.43 5.36
CA ALA A 78 0.85 25.08 4.93
C ALA A 78 2.08 25.10 4.01
N ILE A 79 2.11 26.02 3.04
CA ILE A 79 3.23 26.20 2.12
C ILE A 79 4.50 26.60 2.88
N ASP A 80 4.42 27.60 3.75
CA ASP A 80 5.56 28.12 4.51
C ASP A 80 6.19 27.04 5.38
N ARG A 81 5.37 26.26 6.12
CA ARG A 81 5.84 25.15 6.95
C ARG A 81 6.52 24.06 6.15
N CYS A 82 5.93 23.67 5.01
CA CYS A 82 6.51 22.62 4.16
C CYS A 82 7.84 23.07 3.54
N ILE A 83 7.94 24.30 3.04
CA ILE A 83 9.17 24.84 2.45
C ILE A 83 10.26 24.96 3.52
N ALA A 84 9.95 25.49 4.70
CA ALA A 84 10.90 25.60 5.79
C ALA A 84 11.44 24.22 6.21
N ALA A 85 10.56 23.22 6.37
CA ALA A 85 10.97 21.87 6.71
C ALA A 85 11.80 21.19 5.61
N LYS A 86 11.49 21.42 4.33
CA LYS A 86 12.30 20.97 3.18
C LYS A 86 13.71 21.55 3.22
N ASP A 87 13.84 22.86 3.41
CA ASP A 87 15.12 23.56 3.44
C ASP A 87 16.00 23.10 4.63
N GLU A 88 15.38 22.86 5.78
CA GLU A 88 16.01 22.29 6.96
C GLU A 88 16.30 20.77 6.84
N ARG A 89 15.84 20.11 5.78
CA ARG A 89 15.87 18.65 5.60
C ARG A 89 15.23 17.90 6.78
N ARG A 90 14.24 18.50 7.42
CA ARG A 90 13.53 17.98 8.59
C ARG A 90 12.24 17.28 8.13
N ALA A 91 12.07 16.04 8.58
CA ALA A 91 10.83 15.32 8.37
C ALA A 91 9.65 16.02 9.07
N LEU A 92 8.58 16.25 8.32
CA LEU A 92 7.37 16.91 8.83
C LEU A 92 6.16 16.52 7.97
N SER A 93 5.03 16.26 8.61
CA SER A 93 3.75 16.10 7.91
C SER A 93 2.78 17.19 8.33
N VAL A 94 2.27 17.92 7.34
CA VAL A 94 1.33 19.03 7.50
C VAL A 94 0.01 18.66 6.83
N GLY A 95 -1.09 18.70 7.58
CA GLY A 95 -2.44 18.55 7.08
C GLY A 95 -3.05 19.92 6.75
N LEU A 96 -3.76 19.99 5.65
CA LEU A 96 -4.57 21.17 5.28
C LEU A 96 -6.01 20.73 5.03
N VAL A 97 -6.96 21.35 5.71
CA VAL A 97 -8.39 21.13 5.45
C VAL A 97 -8.77 21.84 4.16
N GLY A 98 -9.18 21.08 3.15
CA GLY A 98 -9.52 21.61 1.85
C GLY A 98 -9.90 20.52 0.83
N ASN A 99 -10.38 20.95 -0.32
CA ASN A 99 -10.73 20.06 -1.41
C ASN A 99 -9.55 19.97 -2.40
N ALA A 100 -9.07 18.77 -2.67
CA ALA A 100 -7.91 18.55 -3.56
C ALA A 100 -8.09 19.15 -4.95
N ALA A 101 -9.30 19.06 -5.53
CA ALA A 101 -9.59 19.66 -6.85
C ALA A 101 -9.56 21.21 -6.84
N VAL A 102 -9.54 21.82 -5.65
CA VAL A 102 -9.38 23.28 -5.49
C VAL A 102 -7.95 23.63 -5.10
N VAL A 103 -7.39 22.91 -4.13
CA VAL A 103 -6.09 23.23 -3.53
C VAL A 103 -4.92 22.94 -4.48
N LEU A 104 -4.94 21.82 -5.21
CA LEU A 104 -3.84 21.46 -6.12
C LEU A 104 -3.65 22.52 -7.23
N PRO A 105 -4.69 23.01 -7.94
CA PRO A 105 -4.54 24.13 -8.86
C PRO A 105 -3.98 25.39 -8.19
N GLN A 106 -4.41 25.73 -6.97
CA GLN A 106 -3.88 26.88 -6.25
C GLN A 106 -2.39 26.75 -5.88
N LEU A 107 -1.93 25.53 -5.59
CA LEU A 107 -0.52 25.23 -5.36
C LEU A 107 0.31 25.39 -6.65
N LEU A 108 -0.24 24.96 -7.80
CA LEU A 108 0.39 25.19 -9.11
C LEU A 108 0.52 26.68 -9.45
N ASP A 109 -0.50 27.49 -9.15
CA ASP A 109 -0.49 28.94 -9.36
C ASP A 109 0.55 29.65 -8.47
N ARG A 110 0.97 29.02 -7.37
CA ARG A 110 2.00 29.50 -6.43
C ARG A 110 3.39 28.89 -6.68
N ASP A 111 3.54 28.12 -7.75
CA ASP A 111 4.78 27.37 -8.06
C ASP A 111 5.29 26.53 -6.88
N PHE A 112 4.35 25.88 -6.15
CA PHE A 112 4.69 25.03 -5.01
C PHE A 112 5.64 23.90 -5.41
N PRO A 113 6.82 23.75 -4.75
CA PRO A 113 7.90 22.88 -5.19
C PRO A 113 7.70 21.41 -4.72
N ALA A 114 6.59 20.78 -5.12
CA ALA A 114 6.35 19.36 -4.84
C ALA A 114 7.32 18.50 -5.67
N ASP A 115 8.01 17.60 -5.00
CA ASP A 115 8.93 16.63 -5.63
C ASP A 115 8.20 15.32 -5.97
N ILE A 116 7.19 14.97 -5.17
CA ILE A 116 6.35 13.78 -5.33
C ILE A 116 4.89 14.17 -5.21
N VAL A 117 4.02 13.67 -6.09
CA VAL A 117 2.57 13.90 -6.01
C VAL A 117 1.81 12.59 -6.17
N THR A 118 0.88 12.35 -5.26
CA THR A 118 0.01 11.16 -5.30
C THR A 118 -1.37 11.47 -4.70
N ASP A 119 -2.26 10.47 -4.65
CA ASP A 119 -3.62 10.62 -4.15
C ASP A 119 -4.16 9.37 -3.46
N GLN A 120 -4.92 9.59 -2.40
CA GLN A 120 -5.73 8.58 -1.71
C GLN A 120 -7.10 9.13 -1.26
N THR A 121 -7.65 10.05 -2.02
CA THR A 121 -9.04 10.50 -1.80
C THR A 121 -10.05 9.36 -2.00
N SER A 122 -11.29 9.56 -1.58
CA SER A 122 -12.37 8.56 -1.71
C SER A 122 -12.87 8.41 -3.16
N ALA A 123 -11.95 8.40 -4.14
CA ALA A 123 -12.25 8.33 -5.58
C ALA A 123 -12.66 6.92 -6.06
N HIS A 124 -12.65 5.91 -5.18
CA HIS A 124 -13.09 4.54 -5.49
C HIS A 124 -14.60 4.43 -5.82
N ASP A 125 -15.38 5.37 -5.29
CA ASP A 125 -16.79 5.53 -5.59
C ASP A 125 -17.07 7.02 -5.82
N PRO A 126 -17.51 7.43 -7.01
CA PRO A 126 -17.78 8.84 -7.29
C PRO A 126 -18.85 9.46 -6.38
N MET A 127 -19.69 8.65 -5.72
CA MET A 127 -20.62 9.14 -4.70
C MET A 127 -19.95 9.38 -3.33
N SER A 128 -18.69 8.98 -3.17
CA SER A 128 -17.89 9.20 -1.95
C SER A 128 -16.86 10.32 -2.11
N TYR A 129 -16.61 10.79 -3.33
CA TYR A 129 -15.72 11.91 -3.61
C TYR A 129 -16.47 13.23 -3.48
N VAL A 130 -16.04 14.14 -2.62
CA VAL A 130 -16.67 15.45 -2.42
C VAL A 130 -16.35 16.38 -3.61
N PRO A 131 -17.34 16.78 -4.43
CA PRO A 131 -17.09 17.70 -5.54
C PRO A 131 -16.60 19.08 -5.04
N ALA A 132 -15.81 19.78 -5.86
CA ALA A 132 -15.22 21.07 -5.51
C ALA A 132 -16.23 22.16 -5.18
N ASP A 133 -17.42 22.09 -5.77
CA ASP A 133 -18.52 23.05 -5.65
C ASP A 133 -19.65 22.59 -4.70
N VAL A 134 -19.42 21.54 -3.91
CA VAL A 134 -20.41 20.94 -3.00
C VAL A 134 -19.83 20.81 -1.59
N SER A 135 -20.57 21.27 -0.59
CA SER A 135 -20.18 21.01 0.80
C SER A 135 -20.46 19.56 1.22
N PRO A 136 -19.75 19.00 2.22
CA PRO A 136 -20.03 17.66 2.73
C PRO A 136 -21.51 17.43 3.13
N ASP A 137 -22.15 18.43 3.76
CA ASP A 137 -23.56 18.36 4.13
C ASP A 137 -24.49 18.32 2.92
N ALA A 138 -24.24 19.17 1.93
CA ALA A 138 -25.00 19.18 0.68
C ALA A 138 -24.79 17.87 -0.11
N MET A 139 -23.60 17.29 -0.07
CA MET A 139 -23.30 16.00 -0.68
C MET A 139 -24.15 14.88 -0.05
N ALA A 140 -24.28 14.84 1.29
CA ALA A 140 -25.09 13.84 1.99
C ALA A 140 -26.58 13.91 1.55
N GLU A 141 -27.11 15.09 1.25
CA GLU A 141 -28.44 15.27 0.69
C GLU A 141 -28.49 14.81 -0.77
N MET A 142 -27.50 15.16 -1.60
CA MET A 142 -27.45 14.79 -3.02
C MET A 142 -27.37 13.28 -3.23
N VAL A 143 -26.71 12.53 -2.35
CA VAL A 143 -26.68 11.04 -2.40
C VAL A 143 -28.10 10.48 -2.42
N ARG A 144 -29.04 11.10 -1.69
CA ARG A 144 -30.44 10.65 -1.59
C ARG A 144 -31.33 11.19 -2.70
N THR A 145 -31.12 12.43 -3.11
CA THR A 145 -32.05 13.19 -3.96
C THR A 145 -31.66 13.28 -5.42
N SER A 146 -30.35 13.27 -5.70
CA SER A 146 -29.81 13.50 -7.04
C SER A 146 -28.47 12.78 -7.29
N PRO A 147 -28.39 11.44 -7.12
CA PRO A 147 -27.13 10.70 -7.20
C PRO A 147 -26.43 10.84 -8.55
N ASN A 148 -27.15 10.88 -9.65
CA ASN A 148 -26.56 11.03 -11.00
C ASN A 148 -25.88 12.41 -11.18
N GLU A 149 -26.48 13.47 -10.62
CA GLU A 149 -25.88 14.81 -10.66
C GLU A 149 -24.64 14.88 -9.75
N LEU A 150 -24.69 14.23 -8.59
CA LEU A 150 -23.52 14.12 -7.71
C LEU A 150 -22.36 13.43 -8.43
N VAL A 151 -22.61 12.27 -9.07
CA VAL A 151 -21.58 11.53 -9.84
C VAL A 151 -21.00 12.41 -10.95
N ARG A 152 -21.83 13.15 -11.67
CA ARG A 152 -21.36 14.06 -12.73
C ARG A 152 -20.42 15.15 -12.19
N ARG A 153 -20.78 15.79 -11.05
CA ARG A 153 -19.96 16.82 -10.41
C ARG A 153 -18.68 16.24 -9.80
N ALA A 154 -18.76 15.06 -9.18
CA ALA A 154 -17.60 14.36 -8.66
C ALA A 154 -16.58 14.05 -9.76
N ARG A 155 -17.02 13.50 -10.89
CA ARG A 155 -16.16 13.23 -12.06
C ARG A 155 -15.52 14.49 -12.62
N ALA A 156 -16.26 15.59 -12.73
CA ALA A 156 -15.69 16.88 -13.16
C ALA A 156 -14.60 17.36 -12.21
N SER A 157 -14.81 17.23 -10.90
CA SER A 157 -13.80 17.59 -9.89
C SER A 157 -12.61 16.65 -9.91
N MET A 158 -12.82 15.33 -10.08
CA MET A 158 -11.72 14.37 -10.26
C MET A 158 -10.90 14.65 -11.53
N ALA A 159 -11.55 15.08 -12.62
CA ALA A 159 -10.85 15.52 -13.84
C ALA A 159 -9.94 16.71 -13.56
N THR A 160 -10.42 17.72 -12.82
CA THR A 160 -9.60 18.89 -12.40
C THR A 160 -8.46 18.47 -11.49
N HIS A 161 -8.72 17.59 -10.51
CA HIS A 161 -7.70 17.07 -9.60
C HIS A 161 -6.61 16.32 -10.36
N CYS A 162 -7.00 15.39 -11.23
CA CYS A 162 -6.07 14.59 -12.03
C CYS A 162 -5.29 15.48 -13.02
N ALA A 163 -5.90 16.49 -13.61
CA ALA A 163 -5.23 17.46 -14.47
C ALA A 163 -4.14 18.23 -13.73
N ALA A 164 -4.39 18.63 -12.48
CA ALA A 164 -3.38 19.26 -11.65
C ALA A 164 -2.22 18.32 -11.31
N MET A 165 -2.48 17.03 -11.04
CA MET A 165 -1.42 16.03 -10.84
C MET A 165 -0.55 15.88 -12.11
N VAL A 166 -1.17 15.81 -13.29
CA VAL A 166 -0.44 15.75 -14.56
C VAL A 166 0.40 17.02 -14.80
N GLU A 167 -0.11 18.19 -14.44
CA GLU A 167 0.66 19.44 -14.55
C GLU A 167 1.88 19.43 -13.61
N PHE A 168 1.77 18.91 -12.38
CA PHE A 168 2.94 18.69 -11.52
C PHE A 168 3.96 17.74 -12.16
N MET A 169 3.50 16.68 -12.83
CA MET A 169 4.38 15.78 -13.57
C MET A 169 5.08 16.49 -14.72
N ASP A 170 4.34 17.29 -15.50
CA ASP A 170 4.90 18.08 -16.61
C ASP A 170 5.94 19.11 -16.11
N ARG A 171 5.85 19.54 -14.83
CA ARG A 171 6.83 20.40 -14.14
C ARG A 171 7.99 19.63 -13.50
N GLY A 172 7.98 18.30 -13.59
CA GLY A 172 9.10 17.43 -13.16
C GLY A 172 8.92 16.70 -11.84
N ALA A 173 7.77 16.79 -11.20
CA ALA A 173 7.46 15.96 -10.03
C ALA A 173 7.32 14.48 -10.40
N GLU A 174 7.71 13.59 -9.50
CA GLU A 174 7.39 12.16 -9.59
C GLU A 174 5.92 11.95 -9.23
N VAL A 175 5.09 11.51 -10.17
CA VAL A 175 3.64 11.39 -9.98
C VAL A 175 3.19 9.96 -10.18
N PHE A 176 2.35 9.45 -9.27
CA PHE A 176 1.78 8.11 -9.36
C PHE A 176 0.41 8.01 -8.69
N ASP A 177 -0.41 7.09 -9.19
CA ASP A 177 -1.66 6.69 -8.54
C ASP A 177 -1.35 5.68 -7.42
N TYR A 178 -1.82 5.98 -6.22
CA TYR A 178 -1.63 5.08 -5.07
C TYR A 178 -2.75 4.03 -4.91
N GLY A 179 -3.55 3.80 -5.92
CA GLY A 179 -4.49 2.69 -5.96
C GLY A 179 -5.91 3.03 -5.50
N ASN A 180 -6.43 4.14 -5.96
CA ASN A 180 -7.86 4.41 -5.98
C ASN A 180 -8.41 4.42 -7.43
N SER A 181 -9.62 4.90 -7.67
CA SER A 181 -10.19 4.97 -9.02
C SER A 181 -10.12 6.38 -9.62
N LEU A 182 -9.24 7.27 -9.10
CA LEU A 182 -9.18 8.67 -9.53
C LEU A 182 -8.98 8.80 -11.05
N ARG A 183 -8.02 8.09 -11.63
CA ARG A 183 -7.69 8.16 -13.05
C ARG A 183 -8.86 7.75 -13.94
N ILE A 184 -9.48 6.60 -13.67
CA ILE A 184 -10.61 6.12 -14.50
C ILE A 184 -11.84 7.02 -14.35
N GLU A 185 -12.14 7.54 -13.16
CA GLU A 185 -13.27 8.45 -12.96
C GLU A 185 -12.98 9.84 -13.55
N ALA A 186 -11.73 10.32 -13.52
CA ALA A 186 -11.30 11.56 -14.20
C ALA A 186 -11.43 11.44 -15.73
N GLN A 187 -11.06 10.30 -16.31
CA GLN A 187 -11.23 10.03 -17.73
C GLN A 187 -12.71 10.01 -18.11
N LEU A 188 -13.57 9.36 -17.31
CA LEU A 188 -15.03 9.41 -17.48
C LEU A 188 -15.60 10.83 -17.27
N GLY A 189 -14.88 11.68 -16.57
CA GLY A 189 -15.14 13.11 -16.39
C GLY A 189 -14.67 13.99 -17.54
N GLY A 190 -14.01 13.42 -18.56
CA GLY A 190 -13.56 14.10 -19.78
C GLY A 190 -12.09 14.52 -19.80
N PHE A 191 -11.25 13.99 -18.90
CA PHE A 191 -9.80 14.26 -18.89
C PHE A 191 -9.03 13.09 -19.53
N ASP A 192 -8.66 13.23 -20.79
CA ASP A 192 -8.05 12.16 -21.59
C ASP A 192 -6.64 11.76 -21.13
N ARG A 193 -5.87 12.69 -20.48
CA ARG A 193 -4.51 12.45 -19.98
C ARG A 193 -4.45 11.78 -18.61
N ALA A 194 -5.58 11.27 -18.09
CA ALA A 194 -5.66 10.72 -16.73
C ALA A 194 -4.69 9.54 -16.48
N PHE A 195 -4.30 8.81 -17.52
CA PHE A 195 -3.36 7.69 -17.45
C PHE A 195 -1.93 8.03 -17.91
N ASP A 196 -1.58 9.31 -18.06
CA ASP A 196 -0.21 9.70 -18.40
C ASP A 196 0.79 9.39 -17.28
N TYR A 197 0.34 9.33 -16.02
CA TYR A 197 1.17 8.87 -14.90
C TYR A 197 0.78 7.44 -14.50
N PRO A 198 1.77 6.63 -14.05
CA PRO A 198 1.55 5.22 -13.74
C PRO A 198 0.87 5.02 -12.39
N GLY A 199 0.38 3.80 -12.15
CA GLY A 199 0.08 3.32 -10.81
C GLY A 199 1.35 2.97 -10.03
N PHE A 200 1.27 3.00 -8.71
CA PHE A 200 2.40 2.71 -7.81
C PHE A 200 2.97 1.30 -8.02
N LEU A 201 2.13 0.36 -8.41
CA LEU A 201 2.53 -1.03 -8.51
C LEU A 201 3.44 -1.27 -9.73
N PRO A 202 3.08 -0.93 -10.98
CA PRO A 202 3.99 -1.03 -12.10
C PRO A 202 5.23 -0.15 -11.94
N ALA A 203 5.10 1.02 -11.31
CA ALA A 203 6.20 1.95 -11.15
C ALA A 203 7.25 1.47 -10.14
N TYR A 204 6.84 0.93 -8.98
CA TYR A 204 7.75 0.67 -7.86
C TYR A 204 7.69 -0.75 -7.31
N ILE A 205 6.54 -1.37 -7.24
CA ILE A 205 6.33 -2.62 -6.47
C ILE A 205 6.48 -3.87 -7.32
N ARG A 206 6.21 -3.82 -8.61
CA ARG A 206 6.26 -5.00 -9.48
C ARG A 206 7.59 -5.77 -9.45
N PRO A 207 8.77 -5.15 -9.41
CA PRO A 207 10.02 -5.89 -9.25
C PRO A 207 10.08 -6.73 -7.98
N LEU A 208 9.57 -6.20 -6.86
CA LEU A 208 9.45 -6.94 -5.60
C LEU A 208 8.48 -8.12 -5.74
N PHE A 209 7.35 -7.91 -6.41
CA PHE A 209 6.40 -8.97 -6.70
C PHE A 209 6.98 -10.08 -7.60
N CYS A 210 7.87 -9.74 -8.52
CA CYS A 210 8.63 -10.73 -9.31
C CYS A 210 9.50 -11.65 -8.43
N GLU A 211 9.94 -11.17 -7.27
CA GLU A 211 10.70 -11.95 -6.28
C GLU A 211 9.78 -12.74 -5.32
N GLY A 212 8.46 -12.67 -5.50
CA GLY A 212 7.49 -13.14 -4.52
C GLY A 212 7.52 -12.34 -3.22
N LYS A 213 8.23 -11.19 -3.20
CA LYS A 213 8.33 -10.30 -2.04
C LYS A 213 7.04 -9.49 -1.91
N GLY A 214 6.45 -9.55 -0.74
CA GLY A 214 5.20 -8.85 -0.45
C GLY A 214 4.83 -8.95 1.02
N PRO A 215 3.67 -8.38 1.40
CA PRO A 215 3.28 -8.22 2.79
C PRO A 215 3.06 -9.54 3.52
N PHE A 216 3.83 -9.75 4.57
CA PHE A 216 3.73 -10.85 5.51
C PHE A 216 3.28 -10.30 6.86
N ARG A 217 2.13 -10.73 7.34
CA ARG A 217 1.46 -10.21 8.55
C ARG A 217 1.38 -11.26 9.62
N TRP A 218 1.53 -10.86 10.89
CA TRP A 218 1.25 -11.75 12.02
C TRP A 218 0.60 -11.01 13.19
N VAL A 219 -0.13 -11.78 13.98
CA VAL A 219 -0.88 -11.32 15.15
C VAL A 219 -0.59 -12.24 16.32
N ALA A 220 -0.26 -11.67 17.48
CA ALA A 220 -0.12 -12.40 18.72
C ALA A 220 -1.49 -12.60 19.39
N LEU A 221 -1.96 -13.86 19.46
CA LEU A 221 -3.27 -14.17 20.06
C LEU A 221 -3.28 -14.04 21.58
N SER A 222 -2.11 -13.90 22.22
CA SER A 222 -2.01 -13.58 23.65
C SER A 222 -2.63 -12.23 24.01
N GLY A 223 -2.62 -11.29 23.05
CA GLY A 223 -2.91 -9.89 23.33
C GLY A 223 -1.75 -9.16 24.02
N ASP A 224 -0.62 -9.83 24.25
CA ASP A 224 0.56 -9.22 24.89
C ASP A 224 1.52 -8.63 23.84
N PRO A 225 1.81 -7.32 23.89
CA PRO A 225 2.83 -6.70 23.03
C PRO A 225 4.22 -7.32 23.15
N ALA A 226 4.55 -7.95 24.27
CA ALA A 226 5.83 -8.64 24.47
C ALA A 226 6.06 -9.78 23.48
N ASP A 227 5.00 -10.47 23.06
CA ASP A 227 5.09 -11.52 22.04
C ASP A 227 5.43 -10.93 20.65
N ILE A 228 4.93 -9.73 20.32
CA ILE A 228 5.35 -9.04 19.09
C ILE A 228 6.80 -8.59 19.20
N ALA A 229 7.23 -8.08 20.35
CA ALA A 229 8.64 -7.72 20.55
C ALA A 229 9.57 -8.95 20.42
N ALA A 230 9.13 -10.12 20.87
CA ALA A 230 9.88 -11.37 20.68
C ALA A 230 9.95 -11.77 19.20
N THR A 231 8.81 -11.72 18.49
CA THR A 231 8.80 -12.01 17.04
C THR A 231 9.55 -10.98 16.20
N ASP A 232 9.56 -9.70 16.58
CA ASP A 232 10.39 -8.66 15.94
C ASP A 232 11.89 -9.00 16.05
N ARG A 233 12.35 -9.47 17.23
CA ARG A 233 13.74 -9.95 17.40
C ARG A 233 14.02 -11.16 16.50
N ALA A 234 13.11 -12.12 16.45
CA ALA A 234 13.25 -13.29 15.57
C ALA A 234 13.37 -12.89 14.09
N VAL A 235 12.65 -11.87 13.62
CA VAL A 235 12.81 -11.33 12.27
C VAL A 235 14.25 -10.82 12.04
N LEU A 236 14.78 -10.04 12.97
CA LEU A 236 16.14 -9.48 12.84
C LEU A 236 17.22 -10.57 12.90
N GLU A 237 17.01 -11.61 13.70
CA GLU A 237 17.90 -12.77 13.79
C GLU A 237 17.89 -13.63 12.52
N GLU A 238 16.71 -13.82 11.93
CA GLU A 238 16.55 -14.61 10.71
C GLU A 238 17.06 -13.90 9.44
N PHE A 239 17.02 -12.56 9.41
CA PHE A 239 17.40 -11.76 8.24
C PHE A 239 18.41 -10.67 8.58
N PRO A 240 19.58 -11.01 9.14
CA PRO A 240 20.55 -10.02 9.65
C PRO A 240 21.16 -9.12 8.58
N GLU A 241 21.07 -9.54 7.30
CA GLU A 241 21.66 -8.83 6.16
C GLU A 241 20.64 -7.92 5.43
N ASP A 242 19.34 -7.99 5.80
CA ASP A 242 18.31 -7.12 5.22
C ASP A 242 18.18 -5.83 6.05
N GLU A 243 19.06 -4.85 5.72
CA GLU A 243 19.07 -3.54 6.41
C GLU A 243 17.77 -2.78 6.26
N ALA A 244 17.05 -2.92 5.13
CA ALA A 244 15.77 -2.27 4.89
C ALA A 244 14.68 -2.86 5.81
N LEU A 245 14.64 -4.18 5.94
CA LEU A 245 13.75 -4.87 6.87
C LEU A 245 14.08 -4.49 8.33
N ALA A 246 15.36 -4.46 8.70
CA ALA A 246 15.79 -4.08 10.04
C ALA A 246 15.38 -2.63 10.38
N ARG A 247 15.57 -1.70 9.44
CA ARG A 247 15.11 -0.31 9.57
C ARG A 247 13.59 -0.24 9.80
N TRP A 248 12.81 -0.97 8.99
CA TRP A 248 11.36 -1.01 9.16
C TRP A 248 10.93 -1.55 10.52
N ILE A 249 11.45 -2.70 10.95
CA ILE A 249 11.10 -3.31 12.26
C ILE A 249 11.40 -2.35 13.40
N LYS A 250 12.56 -1.69 13.38
CA LYS A 250 12.95 -0.69 14.39
C LYS A 250 11.97 0.48 14.42
N LEU A 251 11.70 1.11 13.27
CA LEU A 251 10.77 2.24 13.16
C LEU A 251 9.35 1.83 13.59
N ALA A 252 8.91 0.64 13.22
CA ALA A 252 7.59 0.14 13.59
C ALA A 252 7.46 -0.10 15.09
N SER A 253 8.51 -0.61 15.76
CA SER A 253 8.51 -0.81 17.21
C SER A 253 8.47 0.51 17.99
N GLU A 254 9.03 1.60 17.44
CA GLU A 254 9.10 2.91 18.07
C GLU A 254 7.90 3.83 17.76
N ARG A 255 7.32 3.71 16.56
CA ARG A 255 6.37 4.70 16.02
C ARG A 255 4.94 4.17 15.85
N VAL A 256 4.73 2.86 15.82
CA VAL A 256 3.41 2.28 15.53
C VAL A 256 2.76 1.73 16.79
N GLU A 257 1.65 2.36 17.20
CA GLU A 257 0.83 1.89 18.32
C GLU A 257 -0.17 0.83 17.86
N PHE A 258 -0.40 -0.20 18.69
CA PHE A 258 -1.42 -1.22 18.43
C PHE A 258 -2.82 -0.65 18.67
N GLN A 259 -3.71 -0.84 17.71
CA GLN A 259 -5.12 -0.40 17.79
C GLN A 259 -6.09 -1.56 18.03
N GLY A 260 -5.59 -2.73 18.38
CA GLY A 260 -6.32 -3.97 18.61
C GLY A 260 -5.36 -5.02 19.14
N LEU A 261 -5.53 -6.29 18.75
CA LEU A 261 -4.53 -7.30 19.07
C LEU A 261 -3.16 -6.89 18.54
N PRO A 262 -2.08 -7.10 19.33
CA PRO A 262 -0.73 -6.80 18.87
C PRO A 262 -0.41 -7.51 17.56
N ALA A 263 0.02 -6.76 16.58
CA ALA A 263 0.25 -7.24 15.24
C ALA A 263 1.47 -6.56 14.61
N ARG A 264 2.13 -7.25 13.68
CA ARG A 264 3.21 -6.69 12.87
C ARG A 264 3.05 -7.14 11.42
N ILE A 265 3.68 -6.40 10.54
CA ILE A 265 3.79 -6.69 9.13
C ILE A 265 5.19 -6.33 8.66
N CYS A 266 5.75 -7.13 7.77
CA CYS A 266 6.96 -6.80 7.00
C CYS A 266 6.84 -7.39 5.59
N TRP A 267 7.79 -7.09 4.72
CA TRP A 267 7.82 -7.67 3.38
C TRP A 267 8.87 -8.77 3.29
N LEU A 268 8.43 -9.96 2.88
CA LEU A 268 9.28 -11.14 2.71
C LEU A 268 9.03 -11.78 1.35
N GLY A 269 10.10 -12.31 0.77
CA GLY A 269 10.10 -12.97 -0.52
C GLY A 269 9.86 -14.48 -0.47
N TYR A 270 9.99 -15.11 -1.63
CA TYR A 270 9.88 -16.55 -1.78
C TYR A 270 10.96 -17.28 -0.95
N GLY A 271 10.53 -18.26 -0.16
CA GLY A 271 11.36 -19.01 0.79
C GLY A 271 11.53 -18.34 2.16
N GLU A 272 11.49 -17.02 2.24
CA GLU A 272 11.66 -16.26 3.47
C GLU A 272 10.44 -16.37 4.37
N ARG A 273 9.23 -16.32 3.80
CA ARG A 273 7.96 -16.47 4.55
C ARG A 273 7.87 -17.82 5.24
N ALA A 274 8.23 -18.91 4.56
CA ALA A 274 8.22 -20.24 5.13
C ALA A 274 9.23 -20.34 6.28
N ARG A 275 10.45 -19.83 6.12
CA ARG A 275 11.48 -19.81 7.14
C ARG A 275 11.00 -19.09 8.41
N LEU A 276 10.47 -17.89 8.28
CA LEU A 276 9.96 -17.13 9.42
C LEU A 276 8.71 -17.79 10.06
N GLY A 277 7.78 -18.31 9.25
CA GLY A 277 6.62 -19.04 9.76
C GLY A 277 6.99 -20.28 10.58
N MET A 278 8.01 -21.02 10.16
CA MET A 278 8.58 -22.14 10.90
C MET A 278 9.25 -21.67 12.20
N ARG A 279 9.98 -20.56 12.18
CA ARG A 279 10.57 -19.95 13.38
C ARG A 279 9.49 -19.56 14.40
N PHE A 280 8.41 -18.93 13.95
CA PHE A 280 7.28 -18.59 14.82
C PHE A 280 6.61 -19.82 15.42
N ASN A 281 6.44 -20.90 14.64
CA ASN A 281 5.90 -22.16 15.16
C ASN A 281 6.79 -22.76 16.25
N GLU A 282 8.11 -22.70 16.08
CA GLU A 282 9.08 -23.12 17.07
C GLU A 282 9.00 -22.26 18.34
N MET A 283 8.86 -20.94 18.23
CA MET A 283 8.73 -20.02 19.37
C MET A 283 7.47 -20.34 20.20
N VAL A 284 6.37 -20.72 19.55
CA VAL A 284 5.16 -21.20 20.25
C VAL A 284 5.42 -22.53 20.94
N ARG A 285 6.07 -23.47 20.27
CA ARG A 285 6.38 -24.82 20.80
C ARG A 285 7.28 -24.76 22.02
N THR A 286 8.25 -23.86 22.04
CA THR A 286 9.22 -23.69 23.15
C THR A 286 8.73 -22.77 24.26
N GLY A 287 7.59 -22.09 24.08
CA GLY A 287 7.09 -21.11 25.03
C GLY A 287 7.84 -19.77 25.04
N GLU A 288 8.60 -19.47 23.98
CA GLU A 288 9.24 -18.16 23.77
C GLU A 288 8.19 -17.06 23.51
N VAL A 289 7.05 -17.44 22.95
CA VAL A 289 5.82 -16.62 22.89
C VAL A 289 4.69 -17.38 23.61
N SER A 290 3.77 -16.63 24.21
CA SER A 290 2.83 -17.17 25.19
C SER A 290 1.56 -17.78 24.59
N ALA A 291 1.29 -17.58 23.30
CA ALA A 291 0.11 -18.06 22.58
C ALA A 291 0.40 -18.25 21.09
N PRO A 292 -0.50 -18.94 20.35
CA PRO A 292 -0.35 -19.08 18.91
C PRO A 292 -0.22 -17.75 18.17
N ILE A 293 0.53 -17.78 17.07
CA ILE A 293 0.70 -16.66 16.15
C ILE A 293 -0.14 -16.92 14.88
N VAL A 294 -1.05 -16.00 14.57
CA VAL A 294 -1.80 -16.03 13.32
C VAL A 294 -1.00 -15.34 12.25
N ILE A 295 -0.76 -16.02 11.14
CA ILE A 295 0.04 -15.53 10.01
C ILE A 295 -0.87 -15.39 8.80
N GLY A 296 -0.82 -14.24 8.15
CA GLY A 296 -1.51 -13.97 6.91
C GLY A 296 -0.70 -13.05 6.03
N ARG A 297 -1.35 -12.53 5.00
CA ARG A 297 -0.75 -11.51 4.13
C ARG A 297 -1.83 -10.56 3.61
N ASP A 298 -1.43 -9.50 2.95
CA ASP A 298 -2.38 -8.64 2.25
C ASP A 298 -3.00 -9.37 1.05
N HIS A 299 -4.28 -9.15 0.80
CA HIS A 299 -4.94 -9.67 -0.39
C HIS A 299 -4.42 -9.03 -1.70
N LEU A 300 -3.64 -7.94 -1.61
CA LEU A 300 -2.91 -7.32 -2.73
C LEU A 300 -1.52 -7.93 -2.97
N ASP A 301 -1.30 -9.17 -2.57
CA ASP A 301 -0.02 -9.84 -2.73
C ASP A 301 0.23 -10.30 -4.18
N SER A 302 1.46 -10.64 -4.50
CA SER A 302 2.01 -10.83 -5.84
C SER A 302 1.26 -11.82 -6.75
N GLY A 303 0.69 -12.90 -6.17
CA GLY A 303 -0.04 -13.94 -6.92
C GLY A 303 -1.55 -13.93 -6.71
N SER A 304 -2.09 -13.02 -5.88
CA SER A 304 -3.43 -13.16 -5.32
C SER A 304 -4.46 -12.14 -5.81
N VAL A 305 -4.10 -11.28 -6.74
CA VAL A 305 -4.96 -10.18 -7.19
C VAL A 305 -5.00 -10.05 -8.70
N ALA A 306 -6.16 -9.69 -9.24
CA ALA A 306 -6.33 -9.19 -10.60
C ALA A 306 -7.12 -7.88 -10.53
N SER A 307 -6.51 -6.78 -10.98
CA SER A 307 -7.04 -5.41 -10.88
C SER A 307 -6.45 -4.53 -11.98
N PRO A 308 -7.10 -4.48 -13.17
CA PRO A 308 -6.51 -3.89 -14.38
C PRO A 308 -6.34 -2.37 -14.33
N TYR A 309 -7.00 -1.69 -13.39
CA TYR A 309 -6.93 -0.22 -13.26
C TYR A 309 -6.13 0.23 -12.03
N ARG A 310 -5.55 -0.69 -11.28
CA ARG A 310 -4.90 -0.41 -9.99
C ARG A 310 -3.70 -1.30 -9.73
N GLU A 311 -3.87 -2.32 -8.84
CA GLU A 311 -2.77 -3.05 -8.21
C GLU A 311 -1.98 -3.95 -9.18
N THR A 312 -2.58 -4.38 -10.25
CA THR A 312 -1.89 -5.25 -11.23
C THR A 312 -1.91 -4.69 -12.65
N GLU A 313 -2.21 -3.40 -12.80
CA GLU A 313 -2.26 -2.76 -14.12
C GLU A 313 -0.97 -3.02 -14.93
N ASP A 314 -1.09 -3.06 -16.25
CA ASP A 314 0.01 -3.26 -17.18
C ASP A 314 0.78 -4.58 -16.99
N MET A 315 0.09 -5.67 -16.64
CA MET A 315 0.69 -7.00 -16.77
C MET A 315 1.00 -7.28 -18.25
N ARG A 316 2.23 -7.69 -18.56
CA ARG A 316 2.71 -7.91 -19.95
C ARG A 316 1.86 -8.90 -20.76
N ASP A 317 1.20 -9.84 -20.07
CA ASP A 317 0.35 -10.89 -20.66
C ASP A 317 -1.16 -10.59 -20.58
N GLY A 318 -1.55 -9.44 -20.02
CA GLY A 318 -2.95 -9.06 -19.83
C GLY A 318 -3.67 -9.85 -18.74
N SER A 319 -2.96 -10.61 -17.89
CA SER A 319 -3.53 -11.42 -16.81
C SER A 319 -4.09 -10.60 -15.65
N ASP A 320 -3.91 -9.30 -15.66
CA ASP A 320 -4.56 -8.35 -14.76
C ASP A 320 -6.06 -8.16 -15.04
N ALA A 321 -6.52 -8.50 -16.26
CA ALA A 321 -7.90 -8.38 -16.67
C ALA A 321 -8.74 -9.65 -16.46
N ILE A 322 -8.14 -10.74 -15.96
CA ILE A 322 -8.79 -12.04 -15.76
C ILE A 322 -8.64 -12.55 -14.33
N ALA A 323 -9.52 -13.45 -13.90
CA ALA A 323 -9.57 -13.94 -12.53
C ALA A 323 -8.68 -15.17 -12.25
N ASP A 324 -7.95 -15.67 -13.23
CA ASP A 324 -7.27 -16.97 -13.17
C ASP A 324 -6.25 -17.06 -12.02
N TRP A 325 -5.35 -16.09 -11.89
CA TRP A 325 -4.33 -16.13 -10.86
C TRP A 325 -4.86 -16.03 -9.43
N PRO A 326 -5.77 -15.10 -9.08
CA PRO A 326 -6.40 -15.10 -7.75
C PRO A 326 -7.14 -16.40 -7.41
N LEU A 327 -7.83 -16.99 -8.39
CA LEU A 327 -8.53 -18.26 -8.18
C LEU A 327 -7.54 -19.43 -8.00
N LEU A 328 -6.50 -19.51 -8.83
CA LEU A 328 -5.43 -20.50 -8.68
C LEU A 328 -4.72 -20.35 -7.33
N ASN A 329 -4.42 -19.13 -6.91
CA ASN A 329 -3.80 -18.86 -5.62
C ASN A 329 -4.69 -19.37 -4.46
N ALA A 330 -6.00 -19.09 -4.49
CA ALA A 330 -6.94 -19.57 -3.49
C ALA A 330 -7.01 -21.10 -3.44
N LEU A 331 -7.10 -21.78 -4.60
CA LEU A 331 -7.12 -23.23 -4.70
C LEU A 331 -5.82 -23.86 -4.21
N LEU A 332 -4.68 -23.29 -4.61
CA LEU A 332 -3.36 -23.77 -4.22
C LEU A 332 -3.12 -23.63 -2.71
N THR A 333 -3.43 -22.48 -2.13
CA THR A 333 -3.27 -22.24 -0.69
C THR A 333 -4.21 -23.12 0.13
N THR A 334 -5.45 -23.38 -0.36
CA THR A 334 -6.40 -24.32 0.25
C THR A 334 -5.85 -25.75 0.22
N SER A 335 -5.38 -26.22 -0.92
CA SER A 335 -4.81 -27.58 -1.06
C SER A 335 -3.51 -27.77 -0.26
N SER A 336 -2.75 -26.70 -0.06
CA SER A 336 -1.54 -26.69 0.77
C SER A 336 -1.83 -26.75 2.28
N GLY A 337 -3.08 -26.50 2.70
CA GLY A 337 -3.52 -26.64 4.09
C GLY A 337 -3.65 -25.32 4.85
N ALA A 338 -3.87 -24.20 4.16
CA ALA A 338 -4.19 -22.92 4.83
C ALA A 338 -5.40 -23.10 5.78
N THR A 339 -5.34 -22.44 6.93
CA THR A 339 -6.39 -22.52 7.95
C THR A 339 -7.66 -21.81 7.48
N TRP A 340 -7.51 -20.73 6.73
CA TRP A 340 -8.60 -19.95 6.18
C TRP A 340 -8.20 -19.33 4.84
N VAL A 341 -9.10 -19.38 3.88
CA VAL A 341 -8.92 -18.79 2.55
C VAL A 341 -10.19 -18.02 2.18
N SER A 342 -10.04 -16.89 1.54
CA SER A 342 -11.15 -16.08 1.02
C SER A 342 -10.96 -15.70 -0.43
N ILE A 343 -12.09 -15.42 -1.11
CA ILE A 343 -12.14 -14.77 -2.42
C ILE A 343 -13.10 -13.60 -2.29
N HIS A 344 -12.68 -12.41 -2.68
CA HIS A 344 -13.46 -11.18 -2.53
C HIS A 344 -12.98 -10.07 -3.47
N HIS A 345 -13.74 -8.98 -3.53
CA HIS A 345 -13.38 -7.80 -4.33
C HIS A 345 -12.36 -6.85 -3.66
N GLY A 346 -11.93 -7.11 -2.43
CA GLY A 346 -10.94 -6.28 -1.74
C GLY A 346 -11.48 -4.97 -1.16
N GLY A 347 -12.73 -4.93 -0.73
CA GLY A 347 -13.37 -3.72 -0.18
C GLY A 347 -13.88 -2.76 -1.27
N GLY A 348 -14.28 -1.53 -0.88
CA GLY A 348 -14.99 -0.58 -1.74
C GLY A 348 -14.30 -0.28 -3.07
N VAL A 349 -13.00 -0.09 -3.06
CA VAL A 349 -12.20 0.25 -4.24
C VAL A 349 -12.24 -0.84 -5.32
N GLY A 350 -12.22 -2.11 -4.91
CA GLY A 350 -12.18 -3.26 -5.84
C GLY A 350 -13.52 -3.69 -6.40
N ILE A 351 -14.64 -3.21 -5.86
CA ILE A 351 -15.97 -3.70 -6.25
C ILE A 351 -16.22 -3.50 -7.75
N GLY A 352 -16.48 -4.62 -8.44
CA GLY A 352 -16.75 -4.65 -9.86
C GLY A 352 -15.54 -4.48 -10.80
N ARG A 353 -14.34 -4.26 -10.25
CA ARG A 353 -13.11 -3.97 -11.03
C ARG A 353 -11.92 -4.83 -10.66
N SER A 354 -11.99 -5.60 -9.59
CA SER A 354 -10.91 -6.47 -9.14
C SER A 354 -11.42 -7.72 -8.44
N ILE A 355 -10.54 -8.72 -8.34
CA ILE A 355 -10.76 -9.93 -7.54
C ILE A 355 -9.48 -10.25 -6.77
N HIS A 356 -9.65 -10.68 -5.53
CA HIS A 356 -8.56 -10.96 -4.59
C HIS A 356 -8.77 -12.31 -3.92
N SER A 357 -7.67 -12.97 -3.53
CA SER A 357 -7.69 -14.07 -2.58
C SER A 357 -6.90 -13.72 -1.32
N GLY A 358 -7.46 -14.10 -0.16
CA GLY A 358 -6.83 -13.98 1.15
C GLY A 358 -6.42 -15.33 1.68
N MET A 359 -5.39 -15.39 2.53
CA MET A 359 -4.88 -16.62 3.14
C MET A 359 -4.44 -16.35 4.58
N VAL A 360 -4.74 -17.31 5.47
CA VAL A 360 -4.32 -17.31 6.88
C VAL A 360 -3.84 -18.70 7.26
N CYS A 361 -2.74 -18.76 8.02
CA CYS A 361 -2.20 -19.93 8.70
C CYS A 361 -2.05 -19.65 10.19
N VAL A 362 -1.97 -20.69 11.01
CA VAL A 362 -1.73 -20.57 12.46
C VAL A 362 -0.48 -21.36 12.83
N ALA A 363 0.46 -20.69 13.45
CA ALA A 363 1.60 -21.28 14.15
C ALA A 363 1.16 -21.58 15.58
N ASP A 364 0.86 -22.85 15.89
CA ASP A 364 0.37 -23.31 17.19
C ASP A 364 1.35 -24.21 17.95
N GLY A 365 2.57 -24.36 17.41
CA GLY A 365 3.64 -25.17 17.99
C GLY A 365 3.57 -26.66 17.65
N THR A 366 2.57 -27.12 16.89
CA THR A 366 2.43 -28.53 16.52
C THR A 366 3.21 -28.89 15.25
N ASP A 367 3.51 -30.17 15.07
CA ASP A 367 4.13 -30.68 13.84
C ASP A 367 3.20 -30.51 12.63
N LEU A 368 1.88 -30.67 12.83
CA LEU A 368 0.90 -30.44 11.77
C LEU A 368 0.89 -28.97 11.30
N ALA A 369 1.01 -28.03 12.23
CA ALA A 369 1.16 -26.61 11.87
C ALA A 369 2.45 -26.37 11.09
N ALA A 370 3.57 -26.97 11.52
CA ALA A 370 4.83 -26.88 10.81
C ALA A 370 4.73 -27.34 9.35
N GLU A 371 4.13 -28.50 9.08
CA GLU A 371 3.92 -28.99 7.72
C GLU A 371 3.06 -28.06 6.86
N LYS A 372 1.98 -27.53 7.43
CA LYS A 372 1.06 -26.60 6.74
C LYS A 372 1.75 -25.27 6.46
N LEU A 373 2.43 -24.70 7.45
CA LEU A 373 3.17 -23.44 7.29
C LEU A 373 4.23 -23.56 6.19
N GLN A 374 5.02 -24.65 6.21
CA GLN A 374 6.03 -24.88 5.18
C GLN A 374 5.42 -24.92 3.78
N ARG A 375 4.31 -25.64 3.59
CA ARG A 375 3.66 -25.78 2.27
C ARG A 375 2.98 -24.49 1.82
N VAL A 376 2.16 -23.90 2.67
CA VAL A 376 1.37 -22.71 2.33
C VAL A 376 2.26 -21.50 2.09
N LEU A 377 3.22 -21.25 3.01
CA LEU A 377 4.12 -20.08 2.91
C LEU A 377 5.22 -20.23 1.85
N THR A 378 5.35 -21.43 1.25
CA THR A 378 6.13 -21.62 0.03
C THR A 378 5.26 -21.43 -1.22
N ALA A 379 4.09 -22.08 -1.27
CA ALA A 379 3.23 -22.07 -2.44
C ALA A 379 2.63 -20.69 -2.73
N ASP A 380 2.21 -19.96 -1.69
CA ASP A 380 1.57 -18.65 -1.83
C ASP A 380 2.47 -17.60 -2.51
N PRO A 381 3.67 -17.26 -2.01
CA PRO A 381 4.58 -16.37 -2.74
C PRO A 381 5.08 -16.98 -4.05
N GLY A 382 5.13 -18.31 -4.16
CA GLY A 382 5.45 -19.03 -5.38
C GLY A 382 4.50 -18.72 -6.53
N THR A 383 3.20 -18.54 -6.27
CA THR A 383 2.26 -18.11 -7.32
C THR A 383 2.61 -16.75 -7.88
N GLY A 384 3.14 -15.84 -7.07
CA GLY A 384 3.62 -14.54 -7.53
C GLY A 384 4.83 -14.66 -8.48
N VAL A 385 5.82 -15.47 -8.10
CA VAL A 385 6.99 -15.74 -8.95
C VAL A 385 6.57 -16.40 -10.26
N MET A 386 5.73 -17.45 -10.19
CA MET A 386 5.25 -18.16 -11.39
C MET A 386 4.46 -17.25 -12.32
N ARG A 387 3.53 -16.45 -11.79
CA ARG A 387 2.74 -15.49 -12.57
C ARG A 387 3.60 -14.50 -13.35
N HIS A 388 4.58 -13.92 -12.68
CA HIS A 388 5.44 -12.92 -13.31
C HIS A 388 6.45 -13.56 -14.28
N ALA A 389 6.93 -14.77 -13.99
CA ALA A 389 7.77 -15.52 -14.92
C ALA A 389 7.00 -15.94 -16.18
N ASP A 390 5.75 -16.38 -16.03
CA ASP A 390 4.87 -16.74 -17.15
C ASP A 390 4.57 -15.51 -18.04
N ALA A 391 4.38 -14.35 -17.42
CA ALA A 391 4.22 -13.07 -18.13
C ALA A 391 5.54 -12.52 -18.75
N GLY A 392 6.66 -13.22 -18.60
CA GLY A 392 7.94 -12.87 -19.23
C GLY A 392 8.76 -11.80 -18.50
N TYR A 393 8.57 -11.64 -17.19
CA TYR A 393 9.44 -10.75 -16.39
C TYR A 393 10.73 -11.47 -16.04
N GLU A 394 11.86 -10.93 -16.53
CA GLU A 394 13.19 -11.52 -16.39
C GLU A 394 13.59 -11.70 -14.91
N ILE A 395 13.26 -10.73 -14.03
CA ILE A 395 13.51 -10.82 -12.59
C ILE A 395 12.86 -12.07 -12.00
N ALA A 396 11.62 -12.35 -12.37
CA ALA A 396 10.90 -13.53 -11.86
C ALA A 396 11.49 -14.84 -12.39
N ILE A 397 11.92 -14.86 -13.65
CA ILE A 397 12.60 -16.00 -14.26
C ILE A 397 13.92 -16.28 -13.54
N ASP A 398 14.70 -15.25 -13.25
CA ASP A 398 15.97 -15.37 -12.53
C ASP A 398 15.77 -15.83 -11.09
N VAL A 399 14.75 -15.31 -10.41
CA VAL A 399 14.38 -15.73 -9.05
C VAL A 399 13.92 -17.19 -9.05
N ALA A 400 13.09 -17.58 -10.01
CA ALA A 400 12.66 -18.98 -10.16
C ALA A 400 13.86 -19.92 -10.26
N ARG A 401 14.85 -19.60 -11.10
CA ARG A 401 16.09 -20.39 -11.24
C ARG A 401 16.92 -20.42 -9.95
N LYS A 402 17.14 -19.25 -9.33
CA LYS A 402 17.99 -19.11 -8.13
C LYS A 402 17.39 -19.77 -6.89
N ARG A 403 16.06 -19.72 -6.77
CA ARG A 403 15.32 -20.21 -5.59
C ARG A 403 14.66 -21.57 -5.80
N GLY A 404 14.87 -22.21 -6.97
CA GLY A 404 14.37 -23.57 -7.25
C GLY A 404 12.85 -23.64 -7.47
N VAL A 405 12.22 -22.60 -8.00
CA VAL A 405 10.83 -22.68 -8.45
C VAL A 405 10.80 -23.34 -9.81
N HIS A 406 10.27 -24.58 -9.86
CA HIS A 406 10.23 -25.37 -11.08
C HIS A 406 9.13 -24.87 -12.02
N ILE A 407 9.53 -24.28 -13.15
CA ILE A 407 8.64 -23.80 -14.22
C ILE A 407 9.00 -24.52 -15.51
N PRO A 408 8.32 -25.65 -15.83
CA PRO A 408 8.70 -26.51 -16.98
C PRO A 408 8.75 -25.78 -18.33
N MET A 409 7.91 -24.76 -18.54
CA MET A 409 7.85 -24.02 -19.78
C MET A 409 9.08 -23.13 -20.05
N LEU A 410 9.90 -22.87 -19.05
CA LEU A 410 11.15 -22.11 -19.21
C LEU A 410 12.35 -22.99 -19.68
N GLY A 411 12.10 -24.26 -19.99
CA GLY A 411 13.14 -25.22 -20.38
C GLY A 411 13.91 -25.83 -19.18
N PRO A 412 14.95 -26.62 -19.43
CA PRO A 412 15.76 -27.21 -18.36
C PRO A 412 16.37 -26.10 -17.48
N GLN A 413 16.15 -26.21 -16.18
CA GLN A 413 16.69 -25.29 -15.17
C GLN A 413 17.97 -25.83 -14.59
#